data_61eae5cbf9f0bc7291cf8f0cda27d76e
#
_entry.id   61eae5cbf9f0bc7291cf8f0cda27d76e
#
_cell.length_a   1.000
_cell.length_b   1.000
_cell.length_c   1.000
_cell.angle_alpha   90.00
_cell.angle_beta   90.00
_cell.angle_gamma   90.00
#
_symmetry.space_group_name_H-M   'P 1'
#
loop_
_entity.id
_entity.type
_entity.pdbx_description
1 polymer ?
#
loop_
_entity_poly.entity_id
_entity_poly.type
_entity_poly.pdbx_seq_one_letter_code
_entity_poly.pdbx_strand_id
1 'polypeptide(L)'
;MAAAKITFWGAAGQVTGSMHLLEAAGARILLDAGLFQGKRKESAELNREVPFDARRIDGVVLSHAHIDHAGRLPLLVNRGFHGPIHATAATRDLCAVMLADSAHIQEKDFEYLQRHDRAGPESEPLYTMRDAARTQELIVGVPYRRLQHLRKNVTLEFTDAGHILGSASVDLRITEGTPHRLVFSGDIGRTGLPIIRDPNPPAGPVDTLIIESTYAEREHETVLGAEERLGEIIRRVASRGGKVLVPAFAVGRTQELVYALNELFRNGKIPRIPVYIDSPLAIEATTVFRLHPDIFDQTERLVESDSPLFDFSLVNYTRDVEDSKKLNTLRGPAVIIAASGMVEAGRILHHIKNHGDDHRNCILFVGFQGEHTLGRRIQEGDETVRIFGEERTIRAEIETISGYSAHADRNELRSWVRRIGGPIRRAFCVHGEESALAAMAEILKSEGVPEVHVPRHGESFDLV
;
A
#
# COMPACT_ATOMS: atom_id res chain seq x y z
N MET A 1 17.93 -28.15 -20.11
CA MET A 1 17.40 -27.79 -18.78
C MET A 1 16.58 -26.52 -18.99
N ALA A 2 15.36 -26.43 -18.49
CA ALA A 2 14.60 -25.18 -18.62
C ALA A 2 15.27 -24.12 -17.72
N ALA A 3 15.85 -23.10 -18.31
CA ALA A 3 16.46 -21.99 -17.58
C ALA A 3 15.35 -21.26 -16.79
N ALA A 4 15.61 -20.94 -15.52
CA ALA A 4 14.72 -20.08 -14.77
C ALA A 4 14.83 -18.64 -15.29
N LYS A 5 13.69 -17.96 -15.49
CA LYS A 5 13.62 -16.64 -16.07
C LYS A 5 12.64 -15.76 -15.28
N ILE A 6 12.98 -14.50 -15.08
CA ILE A 6 12.10 -13.49 -14.52
C ILE A 6 11.83 -12.38 -15.52
N THR A 7 10.57 -11.91 -15.61
CA THR A 7 10.17 -10.78 -16.46
C THR A 7 9.43 -9.74 -15.61
N PHE A 8 9.81 -8.47 -15.72
CA PHE A 8 9.27 -7.36 -14.92
C PHE A 8 8.18 -6.61 -15.69
N TRP A 9 6.91 -6.83 -15.34
CA TRP A 9 5.75 -6.24 -16.02
C TRP A 9 5.14 -5.04 -15.28
N GLY A 10 5.74 -4.58 -14.21
CA GLY A 10 5.30 -3.42 -13.46
C GLY A 10 6.19 -3.13 -12.27
N ALA A 11 6.00 -2.02 -11.59
CA ALA A 11 6.91 -1.48 -10.58
C ALA A 11 8.39 -1.46 -11.06
N ALA A 12 8.60 -1.34 -12.36
CA ALA A 12 9.89 -1.32 -13.03
C ALA A 12 10.11 0.08 -13.61
N GLY A 13 10.96 0.88 -12.95
CA GLY A 13 11.15 2.30 -13.25
C GLY A 13 10.02 3.19 -12.71
N GLN A 14 9.14 2.68 -11.86
CA GLN A 14 8.03 3.40 -11.23
C GLN A 14 7.58 2.70 -9.94
N VAL A 15 6.81 3.39 -9.11
CA VAL A 15 6.37 2.91 -7.80
C VAL A 15 5.22 1.91 -7.88
N THR A 16 4.31 1.99 -8.85
CA THR A 16 3.05 1.25 -8.84
C THR A 16 2.98 0.12 -9.87
N GLY A 17 1.96 -0.74 -9.75
CA GLY A 17 1.67 -1.81 -10.69
C GLY A 17 2.55 -3.05 -10.54
N SER A 18 2.99 -3.38 -9.32
CA SER A 18 3.87 -4.53 -9.06
C SER A 18 3.36 -5.81 -9.73
N MET A 19 4.16 -6.36 -10.64
CA MET A 19 3.84 -7.59 -11.34
C MET A 19 5.10 -8.19 -12.01
N HIS A 20 5.55 -9.34 -11.50
CA HIS A 20 6.76 -10.00 -12.01
C HIS A 20 6.46 -11.46 -12.32
N LEU A 21 6.78 -11.89 -13.55
CA LEU A 21 6.52 -13.27 -14.01
C LEU A 21 7.78 -14.12 -13.87
N LEU A 22 7.76 -15.10 -12.98
CA LEU A 22 8.77 -16.15 -12.84
C LEU A 22 8.36 -17.36 -13.67
N GLU A 23 9.23 -17.77 -14.59
CA GLU A 23 9.15 -19.02 -15.35
C GLU A 23 10.28 -19.95 -14.88
N ALA A 24 9.96 -20.99 -14.13
CA ALA A 24 10.94 -21.89 -13.55
C ALA A 24 10.37 -23.28 -13.29
N ALA A 25 11.17 -24.32 -13.48
CA ALA A 25 10.78 -25.72 -13.23
C ALA A 25 9.46 -26.10 -13.96
N GLY A 26 9.25 -25.59 -15.16
CA GLY A 26 8.04 -25.79 -15.95
C GLY A 26 6.79 -25.07 -15.42
N ALA A 27 6.92 -24.26 -14.35
CA ALA A 27 5.83 -23.46 -13.79
C ALA A 27 5.96 -22.00 -14.20
N ARG A 28 4.80 -21.33 -14.27
CA ARG A 28 4.65 -19.89 -14.50
C ARG A 28 3.97 -19.27 -13.27
N ILE A 29 4.74 -18.60 -12.44
CA ILE A 29 4.31 -18.03 -11.17
C ILE A 29 4.38 -16.50 -11.28
N LEU A 30 3.29 -15.82 -10.96
CA LEU A 30 3.25 -14.38 -10.92
C LEU A 30 3.50 -13.90 -9.47
N LEU A 31 4.43 -12.96 -9.29
CA LEU A 31 4.64 -12.24 -8.04
C LEU A 31 3.88 -10.92 -8.14
N ASP A 32 2.84 -10.76 -7.35
CA ASP A 32 1.87 -9.68 -7.38
C ASP A 32 1.11 -9.52 -8.71
N ALA A 33 0.06 -8.70 -8.70
CA ALA A 33 -0.70 -8.28 -9.87
C ALA A 33 -1.39 -6.93 -9.59
N GLY A 34 -0.60 -5.88 -9.52
CA GLY A 34 -1.01 -4.57 -9.06
C GLY A 34 -1.54 -3.63 -10.15
N LEU A 35 -2.37 -2.67 -9.74
CA LEU A 35 -2.80 -1.56 -10.60
C LEU A 35 -1.73 -0.48 -10.68
N PHE A 36 -1.51 0.04 -11.88
CA PHE A 36 -0.75 1.27 -12.10
C PHE A 36 -1.58 2.48 -11.64
N GLN A 37 -0.93 3.41 -10.97
CA GLN A 37 -1.49 4.68 -10.51
C GLN A 37 -0.64 5.85 -11.05
N GLY A 38 -1.18 7.07 -11.04
CA GLY A 38 -0.50 8.25 -11.54
C GLY A 38 -1.22 8.88 -12.73
N LYS A 39 -0.51 9.23 -13.81
CA LYS A 39 -1.13 9.89 -14.97
C LYS A 39 -2.27 9.07 -15.57
N ARG A 40 -3.48 9.61 -15.45
CA ARG A 40 -4.75 8.90 -15.70
C ARG A 40 -4.79 8.13 -17.01
N LYS A 41 -4.31 8.72 -18.12
CA LYS A 41 -4.34 8.08 -19.43
C LYS A 41 -3.33 6.93 -19.54
N GLU A 42 -2.09 7.17 -19.13
CA GLU A 42 -1.01 6.18 -19.18
C GLU A 42 -1.33 4.99 -18.27
N SER A 43 -1.77 5.26 -17.04
CA SER A 43 -2.18 4.21 -16.09
C SER A 43 -3.38 3.41 -16.61
N ALA A 44 -4.36 4.05 -17.26
CA ALA A 44 -5.52 3.36 -17.82
C ALA A 44 -5.13 2.39 -18.95
N GLU A 45 -4.20 2.78 -19.84
CA GLU A 45 -3.68 1.93 -20.89
C GLU A 45 -2.92 0.72 -20.33
N LEU A 46 -1.97 0.96 -19.43
CA LEU A 46 -1.17 -0.09 -18.78
C LEU A 46 -2.04 -1.06 -17.96
N ASN A 47 -3.09 -0.57 -17.30
CA ASN A 47 -3.98 -1.40 -16.52
C ASN A 47 -4.84 -2.36 -17.35
N ARG A 48 -5.13 -2.02 -18.61
CA ARG A 48 -5.89 -2.88 -19.53
C ARG A 48 -5.04 -3.97 -20.18
N GLU A 49 -3.73 -3.75 -20.23
CA GLU A 49 -2.80 -4.67 -20.84
C GLU A 49 -2.47 -5.84 -19.90
N VAL A 50 -2.68 -7.07 -20.38
CA VAL A 50 -2.16 -8.29 -19.77
C VAL A 50 -1.17 -8.90 -20.75
N PRO A 51 0.14 -8.71 -20.56
CA PRO A 51 1.16 -9.00 -21.59
C PRO A 51 1.48 -10.49 -21.75
N PHE A 52 0.66 -11.36 -21.17
CA PHE A 52 0.76 -12.82 -21.26
C PHE A 52 -0.63 -13.47 -21.25
N ASP A 53 -0.71 -14.73 -21.65
CA ASP A 53 -1.95 -15.50 -21.53
C ASP A 53 -2.21 -15.88 -20.06
N ALA A 54 -3.20 -15.23 -19.44
CA ALA A 54 -3.56 -15.45 -18.03
C ALA A 54 -3.94 -16.90 -17.73
N ARG A 55 -4.49 -17.64 -18.71
CA ARG A 55 -4.85 -19.07 -18.58
C ARG A 55 -3.63 -19.98 -18.40
N ARG A 56 -2.43 -19.49 -18.76
CA ARG A 56 -1.18 -20.23 -18.64
C ARG A 56 -0.40 -19.92 -17.36
N ILE A 57 -0.93 -19.08 -16.49
CA ILE A 57 -0.35 -18.81 -15.17
C ILE A 57 -0.79 -19.92 -14.21
N ASP A 58 0.17 -20.58 -13.59
CA ASP A 58 -0.05 -21.70 -12.69
C ASP A 58 -0.46 -21.27 -11.27
N GLY A 59 -0.07 -20.08 -10.86
CA GLY A 59 -0.41 -19.49 -9.56
C GLY A 59 0.13 -18.08 -9.41
N VAL A 60 -0.44 -17.36 -8.46
CA VAL A 60 0.03 -16.04 -8.03
C VAL A 60 0.53 -16.14 -6.59
N VAL A 61 1.61 -15.46 -6.28
CA VAL A 61 2.08 -15.23 -4.91
C VAL A 61 1.92 -13.75 -4.63
N LEU A 62 1.03 -13.41 -3.72
CA LEU A 62 0.67 -12.04 -3.39
C LEU A 62 1.38 -11.62 -2.11
N SER A 63 2.18 -10.56 -2.20
CA SER A 63 2.93 -10.02 -1.06
C SER A 63 2.02 -9.33 -0.03
N HIS A 64 1.08 -8.51 -0.48
CA HIS A 64 0.13 -7.80 0.39
C HIS A 64 -1.07 -7.23 -0.38
N ALA A 65 -2.02 -6.64 0.35
CA ALA A 65 -3.33 -6.29 -0.21
C ALA A 65 -3.43 -4.88 -0.84
N HIS A 66 -2.38 -4.06 -0.85
CA HIS A 66 -2.45 -2.75 -1.51
C HIS A 66 -2.82 -2.89 -2.98
N ILE A 67 -3.52 -1.90 -3.50
CA ILE A 67 -4.12 -1.98 -4.84
C ILE A 67 -3.08 -2.02 -5.97
N ASP A 68 -1.90 -1.47 -5.75
CA ASP A 68 -0.76 -1.52 -6.66
C ASP A 68 0.04 -2.84 -6.59
N HIS A 69 -0.41 -3.79 -5.74
CA HIS A 69 0.07 -5.18 -5.66
C HIS A 69 -1.02 -6.21 -5.96
N ALA A 70 -2.28 -5.94 -5.61
CA ALA A 70 -3.40 -6.88 -5.75
C ALA A 70 -4.44 -6.47 -6.80
N GLY A 71 -4.46 -5.21 -7.21
CA GLY A 71 -5.60 -4.59 -7.89
C GLY A 71 -5.93 -5.12 -9.29
N ARG A 72 -5.02 -5.84 -9.97
CA ARG A 72 -5.31 -6.50 -11.25
C ARG A 72 -5.63 -7.99 -11.12
N LEU A 73 -5.65 -8.55 -9.91
CA LEU A 73 -6.06 -9.93 -9.71
C LEU A 73 -7.45 -10.24 -10.33
N PRO A 74 -8.50 -9.40 -10.13
CA PRO A 74 -9.79 -9.66 -10.75
C PRO A 74 -9.77 -9.56 -12.28
N LEU A 75 -8.92 -8.72 -12.85
CA LEU A 75 -8.71 -8.66 -14.30
C LEU A 75 -8.10 -9.96 -14.82
N LEU A 76 -7.11 -10.53 -14.13
CA LEU A 76 -6.53 -11.82 -14.51
C LEU A 76 -7.59 -12.92 -14.49
N VAL A 77 -8.45 -12.97 -13.46
CA VAL A 77 -9.56 -13.92 -13.36
C VAL A 77 -10.56 -13.73 -14.50
N ASN A 78 -10.91 -12.49 -14.83
CA ASN A 78 -11.75 -12.16 -15.98
C ASN A 78 -11.12 -12.62 -17.31
N ARG A 79 -9.77 -12.56 -17.43
CA ARG A 79 -9.00 -13.05 -18.58
C ARG A 79 -8.74 -14.57 -18.58
N GLY A 80 -9.34 -15.30 -17.64
CA GLY A 80 -9.33 -16.77 -17.60
C GLY A 80 -8.28 -17.39 -16.66
N PHE A 81 -7.63 -16.61 -15.79
CA PHE A 81 -6.83 -17.18 -14.70
C PHE A 81 -7.74 -17.95 -13.73
N HIS A 82 -7.32 -19.15 -13.35
CA HIS A 82 -8.05 -20.05 -12.46
C HIS A 82 -7.15 -20.81 -11.47
N GLY A 83 -5.87 -20.45 -11.42
CA GLY A 83 -4.92 -21.02 -10.46
C GLY A 83 -5.11 -20.44 -9.05
N PRO A 84 -4.43 -21.02 -8.04
CA PRO A 84 -4.44 -20.50 -6.68
C PRO A 84 -3.68 -19.15 -6.59
N ILE A 85 -4.16 -18.28 -5.69
CA ILE A 85 -3.48 -17.07 -5.26
C ILE A 85 -3.02 -17.29 -3.83
N HIS A 86 -1.72 -17.44 -3.61
CA HIS A 86 -1.15 -17.66 -2.28
C HIS A 86 -0.87 -16.33 -1.61
N ALA A 87 -1.45 -16.10 -0.45
CA ALA A 87 -1.28 -14.90 0.38
C ALA A 87 -1.34 -15.26 1.86
N THR A 88 -1.00 -14.37 2.76
CA THR A 88 -1.30 -14.57 4.19
C THR A 88 -2.81 -14.49 4.45
N ALA A 89 -3.27 -15.04 5.57
CA ALA A 89 -4.70 -15.00 5.90
C ALA A 89 -5.23 -13.56 6.02
N ALA A 90 -4.47 -12.66 6.62
CA ALA A 90 -4.87 -11.27 6.75
C ALA A 90 -4.86 -10.52 5.41
N THR A 91 -3.87 -10.77 4.54
CA THR A 91 -3.87 -10.25 3.17
C THR A 91 -5.08 -10.74 2.38
N ARG A 92 -5.47 -12.02 2.51
CA ARG A 92 -6.69 -12.58 1.90
C ARG A 92 -7.94 -11.80 2.34
N ASP A 93 -8.08 -11.57 3.65
CA ASP A 93 -9.27 -10.92 4.20
C ASP A 93 -9.30 -9.42 3.88
N LEU A 94 -8.13 -8.75 3.80
CA LEU A 94 -8.04 -7.38 3.29
C LEU A 94 -8.38 -7.29 1.79
N CYS A 95 -7.95 -8.26 0.97
CA CYS A 95 -8.31 -8.32 -0.45
C CYS A 95 -9.82 -8.40 -0.65
N ALA A 96 -10.56 -9.09 0.24
CA ALA A 96 -12.00 -9.18 0.16
C ALA A 96 -12.68 -7.80 0.16
N VAL A 97 -12.21 -6.88 0.99
CA VAL A 97 -12.75 -5.52 1.08
C VAL A 97 -12.15 -4.59 0.04
N MET A 98 -10.83 -4.68 -0.22
CA MET A 98 -10.12 -3.81 -1.14
C MET A 98 -10.54 -4.00 -2.60
N LEU A 99 -10.61 -5.26 -3.07
CA LEU A 99 -10.97 -5.57 -4.45
C LEU A 99 -12.45 -5.30 -4.73
N ALA A 100 -13.31 -5.53 -3.75
CA ALA A 100 -14.73 -5.18 -3.85
C ALA A 100 -14.94 -3.67 -3.96
N ASP A 101 -14.29 -2.87 -3.10
CA ASP A 101 -14.36 -1.41 -3.14
C ASP A 101 -13.83 -0.87 -4.48
N SER A 102 -12.69 -1.39 -4.96
CA SER A 102 -12.12 -1.00 -6.25
C SER A 102 -13.06 -1.32 -7.42
N ALA A 103 -13.68 -2.49 -7.45
CA ALA A 103 -14.67 -2.85 -8.46
C ALA A 103 -15.91 -1.93 -8.41
N HIS A 104 -16.43 -1.68 -7.21
CA HIS A 104 -17.57 -0.79 -7.00
C HIS A 104 -17.30 0.64 -7.50
N ILE A 105 -16.13 1.19 -7.21
CA ILE A 105 -15.73 2.53 -7.68
C ILE A 105 -15.71 2.55 -9.21
N GLN A 106 -15.09 1.56 -9.86
CA GLN A 106 -15.01 1.48 -11.32
C GLN A 106 -16.39 1.37 -11.98
N GLU A 107 -17.28 0.53 -11.43
CA GLU A 107 -18.66 0.39 -11.93
C GLU A 107 -19.45 1.71 -11.76
N LYS A 108 -19.31 2.41 -10.62
CA LYS A 108 -19.97 3.69 -10.36
C LYS A 108 -19.45 4.82 -11.24
N ASP A 109 -18.16 4.88 -11.47
CA ASP A 109 -17.55 5.85 -12.39
C ASP A 109 -18.07 5.64 -13.82
N PHE A 110 -18.14 4.39 -14.26
CA PHE A 110 -18.68 4.06 -15.58
C PHE A 110 -20.17 4.40 -15.71
N GLU A 111 -21.02 4.05 -14.72
CA GLU A 111 -22.43 4.45 -14.67
C GLU A 111 -22.59 5.98 -14.74
N TYR A 112 -21.73 6.73 -14.05
CA TYR A 112 -21.75 8.18 -14.09
C TYR A 112 -21.42 8.71 -15.48
N LEU A 113 -20.37 8.20 -16.13
CA LEU A 113 -19.98 8.60 -17.47
C LEU A 113 -21.05 8.25 -18.51
N GLN A 114 -21.70 7.08 -18.39
CA GLN A 114 -22.83 6.69 -19.25
C GLN A 114 -24.01 7.67 -19.14
N ARG A 115 -24.39 8.05 -17.91
CA ARG A 115 -25.51 9.01 -17.71
C ARG A 115 -25.25 10.40 -18.28
N HIS A 116 -23.99 10.75 -18.53
CA HIS A 116 -23.57 12.05 -19.05
C HIS A 116 -23.10 11.99 -20.51
N ASP A 117 -23.36 10.88 -21.21
CA ASP A 117 -22.93 10.64 -22.61
C ASP A 117 -21.41 10.85 -22.84
N ARG A 118 -20.62 10.47 -21.84
CA ARG A 118 -19.14 10.58 -21.84
C ARG A 118 -18.42 9.22 -21.78
N ALA A 119 -19.18 8.13 -21.77
CA ALA A 119 -18.60 6.79 -21.72
C ALA A 119 -18.06 6.41 -23.11
N GLY A 120 -16.82 5.91 -23.12
CA GLY A 120 -16.17 5.27 -24.25
C GLY A 120 -15.63 3.89 -23.87
N PRO A 121 -15.12 3.10 -24.82
CA PRO A 121 -14.54 1.78 -24.54
C PRO A 121 -13.44 1.82 -23.47
N GLU A 122 -12.69 2.93 -23.41
CA GLU A 122 -11.65 3.16 -22.40
C GLU A 122 -12.20 3.45 -21.00
N SER A 123 -13.50 3.73 -20.89
CA SER A 123 -14.16 4.00 -19.61
C SER A 123 -14.77 2.74 -18.99
N GLU A 124 -14.86 1.64 -19.73
CA GLU A 124 -15.40 0.38 -19.18
C GLU A 124 -14.58 -0.08 -17.96
N PRO A 125 -15.23 -0.61 -16.91
CA PRO A 125 -14.54 -1.18 -15.77
C PRO A 125 -13.52 -2.25 -16.22
N LEU A 126 -12.36 -2.29 -15.60
CA LEU A 126 -11.37 -3.35 -15.84
C LEU A 126 -11.91 -4.71 -15.41
N TYR A 127 -12.73 -4.70 -14.38
CA TYR A 127 -13.41 -5.87 -13.80
C TYR A 127 -14.63 -5.42 -12.98
N THR A 128 -15.47 -6.38 -12.66
CA THR A 128 -16.74 -6.17 -11.96
C THR A 128 -16.67 -6.69 -10.52
N MET A 129 -17.68 -6.33 -9.69
CA MET A 129 -17.90 -6.94 -8.37
C MET A 129 -17.92 -8.47 -8.42
N ARG A 130 -18.46 -9.07 -9.51
CA ARG A 130 -18.48 -10.52 -9.71
C ARG A 130 -17.07 -11.07 -9.90
N ASP A 131 -16.19 -10.39 -10.62
CA ASP A 131 -14.81 -10.80 -10.83
C ASP A 131 -14.01 -10.70 -9.53
N ALA A 132 -14.24 -9.66 -8.73
CA ALA A 132 -13.65 -9.52 -7.40
C ALA A 132 -14.07 -10.67 -6.47
N ALA A 133 -15.36 -11.04 -6.45
CA ALA A 133 -15.85 -12.16 -5.66
C ALA A 133 -15.22 -13.50 -6.09
N ARG A 134 -15.14 -13.76 -7.40
CA ARG A 134 -14.45 -14.95 -7.94
C ARG A 134 -12.97 -14.99 -7.59
N THR A 135 -12.32 -13.83 -7.58
CA THR A 135 -10.91 -13.72 -7.19
C THR A 135 -10.72 -14.15 -5.74
N GLN A 136 -11.61 -13.72 -4.86
CA GLN A 136 -11.57 -14.10 -3.44
C GLN A 136 -11.66 -15.61 -3.22
N GLU A 137 -12.40 -16.34 -4.04
CA GLU A 137 -12.50 -17.81 -3.98
C GLU A 137 -11.17 -18.52 -4.32
N LEU A 138 -10.28 -17.86 -5.06
CA LEU A 138 -8.98 -18.40 -5.46
C LEU A 138 -7.86 -18.10 -4.44
N ILE A 139 -8.09 -17.20 -3.47
CA ILE A 139 -7.05 -16.82 -2.50
C ILE A 139 -6.93 -17.86 -1.39
N VAL A 140 -5.75 -18.47 -1.31
CA VAL A 140 -5.38 -19.47 -0.32
C VAL A 140 -4.51 -18.84 0.76
N GLY A 141 -4.97 -18.89 2.02
CA GLY A 141 -4.22 -18.38 3.17
C GLY A 141 -3.04 -19.29 3.54
N VAL A 142 -1.83 -18.73 3.54
CA VAL A 142 -0.60 -19.42 3.92
C VAL A 142 -0.02 -18.75 5.18
N PRO A 143 0.21 -19.49 6.26
CA PRO A 143 0.83 -18.95 7.46
C PRO A 143 2.28 -18.51 7.22
N TYR A 144 2.75 -17.51 7.97
CA TYR A 144 4.17 -17.14 8.00
C TYR A 144 5.05 -18.30 8.45
N ARG A 145 6.27 -18.36 7.92
CA ARG A 145 7.31 -19.34 8.26
C ARG A 145 6.85 -20.79 8.07
N ARG A 146 5.94 -21.02 7.15
CA ARG A 146 5.47 -22.34 6.78
C ARG A 146 5.76 -22.62 5.33
N LEU A 147 6.51 -23.70 5.06
CA LEU A 147 6.84 -24.13 3.72
C LEU A 147 5.56 -24.61 3.00
N GLN A 148 5.25 -24.02 1.86
CA GLN A 148 4.15 -24.37 0.98
C GLN A 148 4.70 -24.82 -0.38
N HIS A 149 4.22 -25.95 -0.87
CA HIS A 149 4.53 -26.40 -2.23
C HIS A 149 3.60 -25.70 -3.23
N LEU A 150 4.16 -24.89 -4.11
CA LEU A 150 3.42 -24.29 -5.23
C LEU A 150 3.32 -25.27 -6.39
N ARG A 151 4.42 -25.96 -6.68
CA ARG A 151 4.57 -27.04 -7.67
C ARG A 151 5.59 -28.04 -7.15
N LYS A 152 5.79 -29.16 -7.85
CA LYS A 152 6.67 -30.26 -7.44
C LYS A 152 8.08 -29.80 -7.02
N ASN A 153 8.64 -28.84 -7.74
CA ASN A 153 10.01 -28.38 -7.57
C ASN A 153 10.10 -26.89 -7.20
N VAL A 154 8.97 -26.28 -6.78
CA VAL A 154 8.92 -24.88 -6.34
C VAL A 154 8.20 -24.79 -5.02
N THR A 155 8.87 -24.27 -4.01
CA THR A 155 8.32 -24.04 -2.68
C THR A 155 8.31 -22.56 -2.33
N LEU A 156 7.36 -22.17 -1.48
CA LEU A 156 7.14 -20.83 -0.97
C LEU A 156 7.23 -20.83 0.55
N GLU A 157 7.86 -19.81 1.11
CA GLU A 157 7.76 -19.44 2.51
C GLU A 157 7.52 -17.94 2.61
N PHE A 158 6.57 -17.51 3.45
CA PHE A 158 6.35 -16.10 3.78
C PHE A 158 7.06 -15.73 5.07
N THR A 159 7.70 -14.54 5.07
CA THR A 159 8.17 -13.87 6.29
C THR A 159 7.51 -12.51 6.42
N ASP A 160 7.43 -11.98 7.63
CA ASP A 160 6.75 -10.71 7.89
C ASP A 160 7.49 -9.55 7.23
N ALA A 161 6.83 -8.79 6.38
CA ALA A 161 7.39 -7.62 5.72
C ALA A 161 7.21 -6.33 6.51
N GLY A 162 6.35 -6.31 7.54
CA GLY A 162 6.17 -5.19 8.45
C GLY A 162 5.54 -3.94 7.85
N HIS A 163 4.96 -4.03 6.64
CA HIS A 163 4.44 -2.89 5.90
C HIS A 163 2.98 -2.56 6.23
N ILE A 164 2.08 -3.51 6.05
CA ILE A 164 0.68 -3.47 6.49
C ILE A 164 0.30 -4.82 7.08
N LEU A 165 -0.90 -4.88 7.67
CA LEU A 165 -1.44 -6.13 8.20
C LEU A 165 -1.38 -7.24 7.16
N GLY A 166 -0.69 -8.33 7.47
CA GLY A 166 -0.55 -9.48 6.59
C GLY A 166 0.51 -9.35 5.50
N SER A 167 1.21 -8.25 5.37
CA SER A 167 2.27 -8.08 4.36
C SER A 167 3.40 -9.09 4.54
N ALA A 168 3.91 -9.62 3.44
CA ALA A 168 4.91 -10.66 3.45
C ALA A 168 6.04 -10.45 2.44
N SER A 169 7.26 -10.72 2.86
CA SER A 169 8.36 -11.04 1.95
C SER A 169 8.27 -12.51 1.54
N VAL A 170 8.59 -12.78 0.29
CA VAL A 170 8.41 -14.06 -0.39
C VAL A 170 9.75 -14.76 -0.57
N ASP A 171 9.91 -15.96 -0.03
CA ASP A 171 11.08 -16.83 -0.25
C ASP A 171 10.67 -17.99 -1.16
N LEU A 172 11.13 -17.98 -2.40
CA LEU A 172 10.92 -19.08 -3.36
C LEU A 172 12.18 -19.91 -3.51
N ARG A 173 12.02 -21.25 -3.41
CA ARG A 173 13.10 -22.19 -3.65
C ARG A 173 12.75 -23.10 -4.82
N ILE A 174 13.58 -23.07 -5.85
CA ILE A 174 13.50 -23.87 -7.06
C ILE A 174 14.52 -24.98 -6.94
N THR A 175 14.08 -26.25 -7.02
CA THR A 175 14.96 -27.42 -6.81
C THR A 175 15.19 -28.22 -8.08
N GLU A 176 14.57 -27.86 -9.21
CA GLU A 176 14.80 -28.51 -10.49
C GLU A 176 16.00 -27.88 -11.21
N GLY A 177 16.93 -28.73 -11.63
CA GLY A 177 18.20 -28.29 -12.23
C GLY A 177 19.19 -27.76 -11.19
N THR A 178 19.79 -26.62 -11.44
CA THR A 178 20.62 -25.92 -10.44
C THR A 178 19.70 -25.31 -9.39
N PRO A 179 19.82 -25.69 -8.10
CA PRO A 179 19.02 -25.07 -7.06
C PRO A 179 19.14 -23.55 -7.06
N HIS A 180 18.02 -22.86 -6.98
CA HIS A 180 17.97 -21.41 -7.02
C HIS A 180 17.00 -20.85 -5.97
N ARG A 181 17.46 -19.88 -5.20
CA ARG A 181 16.65 -19.20 -4.20
C ARG A 181 16.39 -17.77 -4.62
N LEU A 182 15.10 -17.44 -4.80
CA LEU A 182 14.62 -16.09 -5.11
C LEU A 182 13.89 -15.53 -3.91
N VAL A 183 14.30 -14.33 -3.48
CA VAL A 183 13.58 -13.55 -2.46
C VAL A 183 12.96 -12.32 -3.13
N PHE A 184 11.66 -12.14 -2.94
CA PHE A 184 10.95 -10.91 -3.29
C PHE A 184 10.52 -10.21 -2.01
N SER A 185 10.98 -8.99 -1.80
CA SER A 185 10.72 -8.26 -0.57
C SER A 185 9.24 -7.97 -0.33
N GLY A 186 8.43 -7.84 -1.41
CA GLY A 186 7.22 -7.04 -1.34
C GLY A 186 7.57 -5.63 -0.92
N ASP A 187 6.66 -4.94 -0.28
CA ASP A 187 6.93 -3.66 0.37
C ASP A 187 7.42 -3.91 1.79
N ILE A 188 8.52 -3.26 2.15
CA ILE A 188 9.18 -3.41 3.45
C ILE A 188 8.70 -2.30 4.37
N GLY A 189 8.24 -2.68 5.55
CA GLY A 189 7.78 -1.75 6.57
C GLY A 189 8.91 -1.18 7.42
N ARG A 190 8.50 -0.28 8.29
CA ARG A 190 9.38 0.36 9.28
C ARG A 190 9.51 -0.50 10.53
N THR A 191 10.57 -0.25 11.28
CA THR A 191 10.77 -0.85 12.60
C THR A 191 10.16 0.01 13.71
N GLY A 192 9.62 -0.66 14.75
CA GLY A 192 9.08 0.01 15.94
C GLY A 192 7.70 0.66 15.74
N LEU A 193 6.95 0.28 14.70
CA LEU A 193 5.55 0.69 14.59
C LEU A 193 4.70 -0.04 15.63
N PRO A 194 3.70 0.62 16.24
CA PRO A 194 3.02 0.07 17.43
C PRO A 194 2.08 -1.10 17.15
N ILE A 195 1.56 -1.25 15.95
CA ILE A 195 0.54 -2.25 15.63
C ILE A 195 1.14 -3.41 14.82
N ILE A 196 1.93 -3.08 13.80
CA ILE A 196 2.47 -4.04 12.84
C ILE A 196 3.82 -4.55 13.33
N ARG A 197 4.06 -5.86 13.19
CA ARG A 197 5.35 -6.47 13.53
C ARG A 197 6.47 -5.89 12.68
N ASP A 198 7.65 -5.84 13.25
CA ASP A 198 8.85 -5.45 12.54
C ASP A 198 9.13 -6.36 11.33
N PRO A 199 9.61 -5.81 10.21
CA PRO A 199 9.99 -6.61 9.06
C PRO A 199 11.08 -7.62 9.44
N ASN A 200 10.92 -8.85 8.95
CA ASN A 200 11.81 -9.97 9.26
C ASN A 200 12.25 -10.67 7.97
N PRO A 201 13.38 -10.27 7.37
CA PRO A 201 13.81 -10.82 6.09
C PRO A 201 14.10 -12.33 6.15
N PRO A 202 13.91 -13.05 5.02
CA PRO A 202 14.32 -14.45 4.90
C PRO A 202 15.84 -14.58 5.09
N ALA A 203 16.29 -15.38 6.07
CA ALA A 203 17.70 -15.50 6.41
C ALA A 203 18.50 -16.46 5.49
N GLY A 204 19.79 -16.18 5.28
CA GLY A 204 20.77 -17.04 4.59
C GLY A 204 21.03 -16.63 3.14
N PRO A 205 21.87 -17.41 2.40
CA PRO A 205 22.29 -17.07 1.04
C PRO A 205 21.10 -16.91 0.08
N VAL A 206 21.13 -15.88 -0.77
CA VAL A 206 20.10 -15.56 -1.78
C VAL A 206 20.75 -15.50 -3.17
N ASP A 207 20.22 -16.23 -4.13
CA ASP A 207 20.70 -16.17 -5.51
C ASP A 207 20.14 -14.95 -6.24
N THR A 208 18.86 -14.66 -6.06
CA THR A 208 18.19 -13.49 -6.64
C THR A 208 17.34 -12.77 -5.60
N LEU A 209 17.60 -11.49 -5.40
CA LEU A 209 16.78 -10.59 -4.59
C LEU A 209 16.02 -9.64 -5.51
N ILE A 210 14.71 -9.51 -5.35
CA ILE A 210 13.87 -8.44 -5.91
C ILE A 210 13.46 -7.58 -4.73
N ILE A 211 13.80 -6.28 -4.73
CA ILE A 211 13.64 -5.42 -3.56
C ILE A 211 13.01 -4.08 -3.92
N GLU A 212 12.07 -3.62 -3.09
CA GLU A 212 11.48 -2.29 -3.18
C GLU A 212 12.53 -1.18 -2.96
N SER A 213 12.21 0.01 -3.41
CA SER A 213 13.12 1.17 -3.36
C SER A 213 12.43 2.48 -3.00
N THR A 214 11.18 2.46 -2.53
CA THR A 214 10.29 3.64 -2.40
C THR A 214 10.95 4.84 -1.72
N TYR A 215 11.67 4.62 -0.63
CA TYR A 215 12.36 5.67 0.12
C TYR A 215 13.86 5.43 0.32
N ALA A 216 14.51 4.74 -0.61
CA ALA A 216 15.94 4.46 -0.53
C ALA A 216 16.84 5.72 -0.55
N GLU A 217 16.32 6.86 -0.96
CA GLU A 217 17.03 8.15 -0.98
C GLU A 217 16.83 9.02 0.26
N ARG A 218 15.89 8.65 1.16
CA ARG A 218 15.44 9.50 2.28
C ARG A 218 15.58 8.81 3.63
N GLU A 219 15.57 9.62 4.67
CA GLU A 219 15.42 9.19 6.05
C GLU A 219 14.11 9.73 6.61
N HIS A 220 13.43 8.94 7.44
CA HIS A 220 12.21 9.35 8.11
C HIS A 220 12.51 9.86 9.52
N GLU A 221 11.63 10.73 10.02
CA GLU A 221 11.62 11.04 11.43
C GLU A 221 11.24 9.80 12.27
N THR A 222 11.64 9.79 13.53
CA THR A 222 11.31 8.68 14.44
C THR A 222 9.81 8.62 14.70
N VAL A 223 9.30 7.44 15.04
CA VAL A 223 7.88 7.23 15.39
C VAL A 223 7.46 8.12 16.56
N LEU A 224 8.30 8.24 17.60
CA LEU A 224 8.04 9.13 18.75
C LEU A 224 8.00 10.61 18.33
N GLY A 225 8.92 11.05 17.48
CA GLY A 225 8.94 12.43 16.96
C GLY A 225 7.68 12.72 16.13
N ALA A 226 7.22 11.75 15.34
CA ALA A 226 5.98 11.86 14.57
C ALA A 226 4.74 12.01 15.47
N GLU A 227 4.65 11.23 16.55
CA GLU A 227 3.55 11.35 17.52
C GLU A 227 3.54 12.72 18.20
N GLU A 228 4.69 13.21 18.67
CA GLU A 228 4.80 14.52 19.29
C GLU A 228 4.38 15.63 18.33
N ARG A 229 4.85 15.57 17.09
CA ARG A 229 4.52 16.55 16.04
C ARG A 229 3.03 16.49 15.66
N LEU A 230 2.42 15.31 15.59
CA LEU A 230 0.96 15.16 15.40
C LEU A 230 0.20 15.89 16.52
N GLY A 231 0.61 15.68 17.78
CA GLY A 231 0.03 16.35 18.93
C GLY A 231 0.17 17.87 18.87
N GLU A 232 1.34 18.39 18.44
CA GLU A 232 1.59 19.84 18.28
C GLU A 232 0.69 20.45 17.21
N ILE A 233 0.60 19.82 16.02
CA ILE A 233 -0.26 20.28 14.92
C ILE A 233 -1.70 20.35 15.38
N ILE A 234 -2.22 19.29 16.03
CA ILE A 234 -3.60 19.25 16.51
C ILE A 234 -3.87 20.35 17.53
N ARG A 235 -2.99 20.56 18.53
CA ARG A 235 -3.15 21.65 19.51
C ARG A 235 -3.17 23.00 18.85
N ARG A 236 -2.23 23.27 17.95
CA ARG A 236 -2.10 24.54 17.22
C ARG A 236 -3.32 24.84 16.37
N VAL A 237 -3.78 23.86 15.58
CA VAL A 237 -4.94 24.02 14.71
C VAL A 237 -6.24 24.15 15.52
N ALA A 238 -6.40 23.34 16.57
CA ALA A 238 -7.57 23.41 17.45
C ALA A 238 -7.67 24.76 18.20
N SER A 239 -6.55 25.35 18.63
CA SER A 239 -6.54 26.65 19.36
C SER A 239 -7.06 27.81 18.50
N ARG A 240 -6.93 27.73 17.17
CA ARG A 240 -7.50 28.71 16.23
C ARG A 240 -8.87 28.30 15.67
N GLY A 241 -9.50 27.23 16.22
CA GLY A 241 -10.80 26.73 15.81
C GLY A 241 -10.82 26.02 14.46
N GLY A 242 -9.66 25.63 13.94
CA GLY A 242 -9.49 24.98 12.65
C GLY A 242 -9.67 23.46 12.70
N LYS A 243 -9.69 22.83 11.51
CA LYS A 243 -9.76 21.39 11.31
C LYS A 243 -8.44 20.87 10.76
N VAL A 244 -8.06 19.64 11.15
CA VAL A 244 -6.97 18.89 10.53
C VAL A 244 -7.58 17.91 9.55
N LEU A 245 -7.33 18.09 8.26
CA LEU A 245 -7.74 17.21 7.17
C LEU A 245 -6.58 16.27 6.86
N VAL A 246 -6.80 14.98 7.00
CA VAL A 246 -5.75 13.98 6.84
C VAL A 246 -6.08 13.05 5.68
N PRO A 247 -5.47 13.25 4.50
CA PRO A 247 -5.47 12.27 3.44
C PRO A 247 -4.77 11.00 3.92
N ALA A 248 -5.48 9.87 3.99
CA ALA A 248 -4.90 8.63 4.47
C ALA A 248 -5.35 7.43 3.63
N PHE A 249 -4.45 6.47 3.43
CA PHE A 249 -4.85 5.18 2.89
C PHE A 249 -5.79 4.48 3.86
N ALA A 250 -6.79 3.82 3.32
CA ALA A 250 -7.83 3.16 4.11
C ALA A 250 -7.29 1.98 4.92
N VAL A 251 -6.23 1.34 4.43
CA VAL A 251 -5.56 0.19 5.07
C VAL A 251 -4.19 0.61 5.59
N GLY A 252 -3.89 0.26 6.82
CA GLY A 252 -2.64 0.53 7.53
C GLY A 252 -2.63 1.95 8.12
N ARG A 253 -2.51 2.97 7.28
CA ARG A 253 -2.31 4.35 7.73
C ARG A 253 -3.43 4.90 8.60
N THR A 254 -4.69 4.65 8.24
CA THR A 254 -5.83 5.09 9.06
C THR A 254 -5.80 4.44 10.44
N GLN A 255 -5.50 3.15 10.53
CA GLN A 255 -5.46 2.42 11.80
C GLN A 255 -4.33 2.92 12.71
N GLU A 256 -3.15 3.18 12.16
CA GLU A 256 -2.02 3.74 12.91
C GLU A 256 -2.31 5.14 13.45
N LEU A 257 -2.93 5.99 12.63
CA LEU A 257 -3.35 7.33 13.08
C LEU A 257 -4.39 7.27 14.20
N VAL A 258 -5.38 6.37 14.08
CA VAL A 258 -6.40 6.20 15.13
C VAL A 258 -5.74 5.75 16.44
N TYR A 259 -4.78 4.82 16.36
CA TYR A 259 -4.00 4.40 17.52
C TYR A 259 -3.21 5.57 18.14
N ALA A 260 -2.43 6.31 17.33
CA ALA A 260 -1.65 7.45 17.80
C ALA A 260 -2.53 8.55 18.43
N LEU A 261 -3.69 8.84 17.84
CA LEU A 261 -4.65 9.79 18.39
C LEU A 261 -5.24 9.31 19.71
N ASN A 262 -5.50 8.01 19.85
CA ASN A 262 -5.94 7.43 21.13
C ASN A 262 -4.88 7.60 22.22
N GLU A 263 -3.61 7.28 21.92
CA GLU A 263 -2.50 7.46 22.87
C GLU A 263 -2.29 8.93 23.26
N LEU A 264 -2.31 9.85 22.29
CA LEU A 264 -2.21 11.29 22.54
C LEU A 264 -3.38 11.79 23.41
N PHE A 265 -4.59 11.29 23.18
CA PHE A 265 -5.77 11.64 23.94
C PHE A 265 -5.69 11.10 25.40
N ARG A 266 -5.36 9.81 25.57
CA ARG A 266 -5.22 9.16 26.89
C ARG A 266 -4.17 9.84 27.75
N ASN A 267 -3.07 10.27 27.13
CA ASN A 267 -1.97 10.95 27.79
C ASN A 267 -2.21 12.48 28.00
N GLY A 268 -3.40 12.99 27.64
CA GLY A 268 -3.75 14.41 27.77
C GLY A 268 -2.93 15.35 26.87
N LYS A 269 -2.29 14.81 25.84
CA LYS A 269 -1.41 15.56 24.93
C LYS A 269 -2.18 16.33 23.86
N ILE A 270 -3.45 16.01 23.62
CA ILE A 270 -4.34 16.73 22.68
C ILE A 270 -5.67 17.11 23.34
N PRO A 271 -6.33 18.19 22.87
CA PRO A 271 -7.64 18.59 23.39
C PRO A 271 -8.73 17.58 23.02
N ARG A 272 -9.85 17.60 23.75
CA ARG A 272 -11.03 16.78 23.50
C ARG A 272 -11.80 17.29 22.29
N ILE A 273 -11.33 16.98 21.10
CA ILE A 273 -11.98 17.31 19.81
C ILE A 273 -12.42 16.04 19.11
N PRO A 274 -13.52 16.08 18.33
CA PRO A 274 -13.97 14.89 17.59
C PRO A 274 -12.98 14.51 16.49
N VAL A 275 -12.82 13.20 16.30
CA VAL A 275 -12.07 12.57 15.22
C VAL A 275 -13.05 11.82 14.33
N TYR A 276 -13.08 12.11 13.05
CA TYR A 276 -13.95 11.46 12.08
C TYR A 276 -13.14 10.60 11.13
N ILE A 277 -13.50 9.32 11.03
CA ILE A 277 -13.00 8.39 10.02
C ILE A 277 -14.05 8.34 8.91
N ASP A 278 -13.86 9.20 7.90
CA ASP A 278 -14.82 9.35 6.81
C ASP A 278 -14.40 8.54 5.57
N SER A 279 -14.36 7.22 5.75
CA SER A 279 -13.99 6.25 4.71
C SER A 279 -14.65 4.89 5.00
N PRO A 280 -15.66 4.47 4.22
CA PRO A 280 -16.26 3.14 4.37
C PRO A 280 -15.22 2.02 4.30
N LEU A 281 -14.30 2.07 3.34
CA LEU A 281 -13.23 1.10 3.21
C LEU A 281 -12.32 1.04 4.45
N ALA A 282 -11.98 2.18 5.06
CA ALA A 282 -11.17 2.19 6.28
C ALA A 282 -11.89 1.54 7.46
N ILE A 283 -13.22 1.68 7.53
CA ILE A 283 -14.05 1.03 8.54
C ILE A 283 -14.05 -0.49 8.36
N GLU A 284 -14.22 -0.97 7.14
CA GLU A 284 -14.15 -2.40 6.83
C GLU A 284 -12.75 -2.97 7.09
N ALA A 285 -11.70 -2.26 6.66
CA ALA A 285 -10.32 -2.64 6.95
C ALA A 285 -10.05 -2.73 8.45
N THR A 286 -10.55 -1.77 9.26
CA THR A 286 -10.42 -1.83 10.72
C THR A 286 -11.11 -3.05 11.31
N THR A 287 -12.21 -3.51 10.71
CA THR A 287 -12.85 -4.77 11.12
C THR A 287 -11.93 -5.97 10.84
N VAL A 288 -11.25 -5.99 9.69
CA VAL A 288 -10.27 -7.04 9.38
C VAL A 288 -9.09 -7.00 10.36
N PHE A 289 -8.56 -5.81 10.71
CA PHE A 289 -7.53 -5.70 11.75
C PHE A 289 -7.95 -6.38 13.06
N ARG A 290 -9.19 -6.19 13.51
CA ARG A 290 -9.71 -6.83 14.74
C ARG A 290 -9.82 -8.36 14.65
N LEU A 291 -9.88 -8.93 13.45
CA LEU A 291 -9.93 -10.39 13.22
C LEU A 291 -8.55 -11.06 13.31
N HIS A 292 -7.46 -10.29 13.23
CA HIS A 292 -6.08 -10.79 13.17
C HIS A 292 -5.17 -10.24 14.28
N PRO A 293 -5.57 -10.31 15.55
CA PRO A 293 -4.75 -9.78 16.67
C PRO A 293 -3.45 -10.57 16.87
N ASP A 294 -3.42 -11.83 16.40
CA ASP A 294 -2.29 -12.74 16.52
C ASP A 294 -1.05 -12.31 15.70
N ILE A 295 -1.24 -11.40 14.74
CA ILE A 295 -0.13 -10.86 13.93
C ILE A 295 0.23 -9.41 14.30
N PHE A 296 -0.34 -8.86 15.37
CA PHE A 296 0.10 -7.57 15.91
C PHE A 296 1.43 -7.69 16.62
N ASP A 297 2.19 -6.59 16.65
CA ASP A 297 3.29 -6.46 17.58
C ASP A 297 2.73 -6.21 18.98
N GLN A 298 3.44 -6.71 20.01
CA GLN A 298 3.06 -6.52 21.42
C GLN A 298 1.61 -6.94 21.75
N THR A 299 1.16 -8.07 21.22
CA THR A 299 -0.20 -8.61 21.41
C THR A 299 -0.68 -8.54 22.87
N GLU A 300 0.20 -8.79 23.84
CA GLU A 300 -0.14 -8.76 25.27
C GLU A 300 -0.55 -7.35 25.74
N ARG A 301 0.16 -6.30 25.32
CA ARG A 301 -0.18 -4.91 25.71
C ARG A 301 -1.46 -4.39 25.05
N LEU A 302 -1.76 -4.87 23.84
CA LEU A 302 -2.92 -4.41 23.06
C LEU A 302 -4.21 -5.12 23.49
N VAL A 303 -4.11 -6.36 23.98
CA VAL A 303 -5.24 -7.16 24.49
C VAL A 303 -5.56 -6.84 25.97
N GLU A 304 -4.56 -6.50 26.78
CA GLU A 304 -4.72 -6.16 28.19
C GLU A 304 -5.26 -4.74 28.46
N SER A 305 -5.30 -3.87 27.42
CA SER A 305 -5.86 -2.53 27.61
C SER A 305 -7.39 -2.60 27.66
N ASP A 306 -8.02 -2.06 28.70
CA ASP A 306 -9.48 -1.90 28.84
C ASP A 306 -10.12 -1.03 27.75
N SER A 307 -9.33 -0.51 26.81
CA SER A 307 -9.78 0.34 25.71
C SER A 307 -9.52 -0.36 24.36
N PRO A 308 -10.54 -0.54 23.53
CA PRO A 308 -10.36 -1.10 22.18
C PRO A 308 -9.38 -0.24 21.37
N LEU A 309 -8.43 -0.88 20.69
CA LEU A 309 -7.35 -0.26 19.91
C LEU A 309 -7.80 0.86 18.97
N PHE A 310 -8.94 0.67 18.34
CA PHE A 310 -9.47 1.54 17.29
C PHE A 310 -10.77 2.23 17.72
N ASP A 311 -11.18 2.15 19.00
CA ASP A 311 -12.39 2.78 19.53
C ASP A 311 -12.06 3.56 20.79
N PHE A 312 -12.10 4.87 20.73
CA PHE A 312 -12.06 5.73 21.89
C PHE A 312 -13.16 6.81 21.80
N SER A 313 -13.48 7.44 22.91
CA SER A 313 -14.69 8.28 23.06
C SER A 313 -14.83 9.45 22.07
N LEU A 314 -13.79 9.80 21.33
CA LEU A 314 -13.78 10.90 20.36
C LEU A 314 -13.85 10.43 18.90
N VAL A 315 -13.65 9.14 18.62
CA VAL A 315 -13.69 8.60 17.25
C VAL A 315 -15.12 8.39 16.81
N ASN A 316 -15.40 8.85 15.60
CA ASN A 316 -16.68 8.71 14.91
C ASN A 316 -16.44 8.08 13.53
N TYR A 317 -16.99 6.91 13.30
CA TYR A 317 -16.92 6.20 12.02
C TYR A 317 -18.10 6.59 11.13
N THR A 318 -17.82 7.27 10.01
CA THR A 318 -18.83 7.80 9.09
C THR A 318 -18.97 6.86 7.88
N ARG A 319 -20.06 6.07 7.86
CA ARG A 319 -20.35 5.15 6.74
C ARG A 319 -21.17 5.86 5.65
N ASP A 320 -22.25 6.52 6.05
CA ASP A 320 -23.24 7.06 5.13
C ASP A 320 -22.79 8.36 4.48
N VAL A 321 -23.20 8.54 3.21
CA VAL A 321 -22.91 9.75 2.45
C VAL A 321 -23.55 10.99 3.08
N GLU A 322 -24.76 10.86 3.64
CA GLU A 322 -25.46 11.99 4.27
C GLU A 322 -24.76 12.45 5.55
N ASP A 323 -24.19 11.52 6.33
CA ASP A 323 -23.38 11.88 7.50
C ASP A 323 -22.05 12.52 7.09
N SER A 324 -21.41 12.01 6.03
CA SER A 324 -20.21 12.63 5.44
C SER A 324 -20.49 14.08 5.00
N LYS A 325 -21.63 14.35 4.37
CA LYS A 325 -22.02 15.72 3.96
C LYS A 325 -22.17 16.67 5.14
N LYS A 326 -22.59 16.19 6.30
CA LYS A 326 -22.72 17.03 7.52
C LYS A 326 -21.35 17.56 7.97
N LEU A 327 -20.25 16.84 7.69
CA LEU A 327 -18.92 17.29 8.01
C LEU A 327 -18.49 18.54 7.23
N ASN A 328 -19.09 18.78 6.05
CA ASN A 328 -18.83 19.98 5.25
C ASN A 328 -19.29 21.28 5.95
N THR A 329 -20.24 21.17 6.87
CA THR A 329 -20.78 22.31 7.63
C THR A 329 -20.41 22.24 9.11
N LEU A 330 -19.53 21.32 9.49
CA LEU A 330 -19.07 21.14 10.86
C LEU A 330 -18.43 22.42 11.39
N ARG A 331 -18.88 22.89 12.56
CA ARG A 331 -18.31 24.05 13.24
C ARG A 331 -17.33 23.61 14.32
N GLY A 332 -16.28 24.42 14.51
CA GLY A 332 -15.24 24.16 15.52
C GLY A 332 -14.15 23.19 15.06
N PRO A 333 -13.19 22.91 15.96
CA PRO A 333 -12.04 22.07 15.66
C PRO A 333 -12.42 20.59 15.57
N ALA A 334 -11.79 19.89 14.64
CA ALA A 334 -11.95 18.45 14.45
C ALA A 334 -10.73 17.88 13.70
N VAL A 335 -10.52 16.57 13.79
CA VAL A 335 -9.66 15.81 12.89
C VAL A 335 -10.55 15.01 11.94
N ILE A 336 -10.32 15.11 10.63
CA ILE A 336 -11.06 14.37 9.60
C ILE A 336 -10.05 13.54 8.80
N ILE A 337 -10.12 12.22 8.93
CA ILE A 337 -9.29 11.27 8.21
C ILE A 337 -10.14 10.63 7.11
N ALA A 338 -9.71 10.75 5.86
CA ALA A 338 -10.47 10.25 4.72
C ALA A 338 -9.56 9.75 3.59
N ALA A 339 -10.00 8.74 2.86
CA ALA A 339 -9.35 8.24 1.66
C ALA A 339 -9.66 9.17 0.44
N SER A 340 -8.79 9.22 -0.57
CA SER A 340 -7.55 8.47 -0.76
C SER A 340 -6.34 9.19 -0.17
N GLY A 341 -5.30 8.41 0.13
CA GLY A 341 -4.05 8.95 0.70
C GLY A 341 -3.29 9.89 -0.24
N MET A 342 -3.44 9.76 -1.57
CA MET A 342 -2.80 10.63 -2.59
C MET A 342 -3.74 11.71 -3.15
N VAL A 343 -4.94 11.88 -2.56
CA VAL A 343 -5.94 12.90 -2.94
C VAL A 343 -6.44 12.78 -4.39
N GLU A 344 -6.39 11.59 -4.99
CA GLU A 344 -6.87 11.36 -6.37
C GLU A 344 -8.36 11.02 -6.45
N ALA A 345 -8.93 10.50 -5.37
CA ALA A 345 -10.31 10.05 -5.29
C ALA A 345 -10.84 10.14 -3.86
N GLY A 346 -12.09 9.73 -3.67
CA GLY A 346 -12.68 9.55 -2.35
C GLY A 346 -13.18 10.82 -1.68
N ARG A 347 -13.59 10.66 -0.42
CA ARG A 347 -14.24 11.72 0.35
C ARG A 347 -13.30 12.86 0.74
N ILE A 348 -12.01 12.62 0.79
CA ILE A 348 -11.00 13.66 1.07
C ILE A 348 -11.08 14.83 0.08
N LEU A 349 -11.40 14.57 -1.18
CA LEU A 349 -11.58 15.62 -2.19
C LEU A 349 -12.70 16.59 -1.82
N HIS A 350 -13.79 16.07 -1.25
CA HIS A 350 -14.90 16.90 -0.78
C HIS A 350 -14.49 17.74 0.43
N HIS A 351 -13.72 17.16 1.36
CA HIS A 351 -13.22 17.89 2.53
C HIS A 351 -12.26 19.00 2.14
N ILE A 352 -11.31 18.73 1.23
CA ILE A 352 -10.38 19.76 0.74
C ILE A 352 -11.15 20.83 -0.05
N LYS A 353 -12.11 20.46 -0.90
CA LYS A 353 -12.97 21.41 -1.62
C LYS A 353 -13.70 22.37 -0.68
N ASN A 354 -14.20 21.89 0.47
CA ASN A 354 -15.06 22.67 1.37
C ASN A 354 -14.30 23.37 2.51
N HIS A 355 -13.07 22.95 2.79
CA HIS A 355 -12.30 23.45 3.94
C HIS A 355 -10.91 23.93 3.59
N GLY A 356 -10.42 23.69 2.36
CA GLY A 356 -9.04 23.99 1.95
C GLY A 356 -8.75 25.49 1.80
N ASP A 357 -9.75 26.34 1.65
CA ASP A 357 -9.59 27.79 1.53
C ASP A 357 -9.57 28.54 2.89
N ASP A 358 -9.80 27.84 3.99
CA ASP A 358 -9.79 28.44 5.34
C ASP A 358 -8.40 28.29 5.98
N HIS A 359 -7.69 29.41 6.16
CA HIS A 359 -6.35 29.47 6.76
C HIS A 359 -6.25 28.96 8.21
N ARG A 360 -7.39 28.76 8.90
CA ARG A 360 -7.43 28.12 10.22
C ARG A 360 -7.24 26.61 10.14
N ASN A 361 -7.51 26.00 9.00
CA ASN A 361 -7.39 24.58 8.79
C ASN A 361 -5.96 24.15 8.44
N CYS A 362 -5.72 22.86 8.53
CA CYS A 362 -4.47 22.24 8.11
C CYS A 362 -4.78 21.00 7.25
N ILE A 363 -4.06 20.83 6.15
CA ILE A 363 -4.00 19.57 5.40
C ILE A 363 -2.70 18.88 5.83
N LEU A 364 -2.84 17.73 6.48
CA LEU A 364 -1.73 16.97 7.05
C LEU A 364 -1.46 15.71 6.22
N PHE A 365 -0.36 15.69 5.50
CA PHE A 365 0.11 14.51 4.78
C PHE A 365 0.91 13.58 5.70
N VAL A 366 0.56 12.31 5.69
CA VAL A 366 1.16 11.27 6.56
C VAL A 366 1.67 10.05 5.78
N GLY A 367 1.71 10.15 4.46
CA GLY A 367 2.13 9.06 3.56
C GLY A 367 2.74 9.59 2.26
N PHE A 368 3.22 8.65 1.46
CA PHE A 368 3.79 8.95 0.15
C PHE A 368 2.78 9.67 -0.76
N GLN A 369 3.28 10.66 -1.49
CA GLN A 369 2.55 11.37 -2.53
C GLN A 369 3.27 11.14 -3.86
N GLY A 370 2.70 10.30 -4.71
CA GLY A 370 3.26 9.96 -6.02
C GLY A 370 3.36 11.17 -6.95
N GLU A 371 4.32 11.16 -7.85
CA GLU A 371 4.46 12.20 -8.88
C GLU A 371 3.15 12.42 -9.65
N HIS A 372 2.85 13.65 -9.98
CA HIS A 372 1.66 14.09 -10.73
C HIS A 372 0.32 13.88 -10.03
N THR A 373 0.28 13.42 -8.76
CA THR A 373 -0.97 13.36 -7.99
C THR A 373 -1.39 14.72 -7.47
N LEU A 374 -2.68 14.90 -7.19
CA LEU A 374 -3.18 16.13 -6.58
C LEU A 374 -2.59 16.35 -5.19
N GLY A 375 -2.41 15.27 -4.42
CA GLY A 375 -1.78 15.34 -3.10
C GLY A 375 -0.35 15.88 -3.18
N ARG A 376 0.45 15.42 -4.17
CA ARG A 376 1.82 15.91 -4.39
C ARG A 376 1.84 17.41 -4.72
N ARG A 377 0.98 17.86 -5.60
CA ARG A 377 0.86 19.28 -5.98
C ARG A 377 0.51 20.17 -4.79
N ILE A 378 -0.45 19.75 -3.95
CA ILE A 378 -0.81 20.47 -2.72
C ILE A 378 0.37 20.47 -1.75
N GLN A 379 1.04 19.34 -1.57
CA GLN A 379 2.20 19.19 -0.69
C GLN A 379 3.38 20.08 -1.12
N GLU A 380 3.57 20.29 -2.43
CA GLU A 380 4.61 21.15 -3.00
C GLU A 380 4.23 22.64 -2.99
N GLY A 381 3.01 22.98 -2.56
CA GLY A 381 2.57 24.35 -2.34
C GLY A 381 1.80 24.99 -3.49
N ASP A 382 1.19 24.21 -4.39
CA ASP A 382 0.25 24.75 -5.38
C ASP A 382 -0.90 25.47 -4.68
N GLU A 383 -0.94 26.80 -4.79
CA GLU A 383 -1.98 27.64 -4.18
C GLU A 383 -3.37 27.44 -4.85
N THR A 384 -3.39 26.99 -6.10
CA THR A 384 -4.61 26.74 -6.87
C THR A 384 -4.59 25.37 -7.50
N VAL A 385 -5.61 24.58 -7.19
CA VAL A 385 -5.77 23.21 -7.70
C VAL A 385 -7.14 22.99 -8.30
N ARG A 386 -7.29 21.98 -9.16
CA ARG A 386 -8.60 21.57 -9.69
C ARG A 386 -9.15 20.38 -8.94
N ILE A 387 -10.34 20.56 -8.35
CA ILE A 387 -11.10 19.51 -7.66
C ILE A 387 -12.47 19.40 -8.32
N PHE A 388 -12.83 18.22 -8.84
CA PHE A 388 -14.07 18.00 -9.62
C PHE A 388 -14.25 18.97 -10.80
N GLY A 389 -13.15 19.36 -11.47
CA GLY A 389 -13.15 20.28 -12.61
C GLY A 389 -13.21 21.76 -12.24
N GLU A 390 -13.41 22.11 -10.97
CA GLU A 390 -13.46 23.48 -10.46
C GLU A 390 -12.11 23.91 -9.88
N GLU A 391 -11.68 25.13 -10.14
CA GLU A 391 -10.52 25.72 -9.49
C GLU A 391 -10.82 26.05 -8.04
N ARG A 392 -9.89 25.68 -7.14
CA ARG A 392 -9.98 25.89 -5.70
C ARG A 392 -8.66 26.45 -5.18
N THR A 393 -8.74 27.50 -4.38
CA THR A 393 -7.58 28.06 -3.70
C THR A 393 -7.35 27.29 -2.40
N ILE A 394 -6.10 26.89 -2.16
CA ILE A 394 -5.65 26.26 -0.92
C ILE A 394 -5.00 27.34 -0.06
N ARG A 395 -5.64 27.67 1.07
CA ARG A 395 -5.12 28.59 2.10
C ARG A 395 -4.86 27.90 3.42
N ALA A 396 -5.34 26.66 3.55
CA ALA A 396 -5.04 25.83 4.71
C ALA A 396 -3.54 25.63 4.83
N GLU A 397 -3.06 25.56 6.06
CA GLU A 397 -1.68 25.21 6.36
C GLU A 397 -1.37 23.79 5.81
N ILE A 398 -0.20 23.63 5.21
CA ILE A 398 0.25 22.31 4.70
C ILE A 398 1.35 21.80 5.61
N GLU A 399 1.12 20.62 6.17
CA GLU A 399 2.06 19.90 7.01
C GLU A 399 2.33 18.49 6.50
N THR A 400 3.51 17.98 6.77
CA THR A 400 3.90 16.61 6.42
C THR A 400 4.60 15.96 7.60
N ILE A 401 4.15 14.75 7.97
CA ILE A 401 4.81 13.91 8.97
C ILE A 401 5.27 12.62 8.26
N SER A 402 6.58 12.46 8.08
CA SER A 402 7.16 11.29 7.40
C SER A 402 7.24 10.06 8.31
N GLY A 403 7.21 10.24 9.62
CA GLY A 403 7.31 9.17 10.61
C GLY A 403 6.15 8.18 10.60
N TYR A 404 5.04 8.51 9.96
CA TYR A 404 3.93 7.59 9.69
C TYR A 404 4.04 6.91 8.32
N SER A 405 5.15 7.01 7.57
CA SER A 405 5.31 6.21 6.36
C SER A 405 5.22 4.71 6.67
N ALA A 406 4.53 3.95 5.80
CA ALA A 406 4.49 2.50 5.93
C ALA A 406 5.76 1.83 5.38
N HIS A 407 6.47 2.49 4.46
CA HIS A 407 7.69 1.96 3.86
C HIS A 407 8.93 2.28 4.68
N ALA A 408 9.86 1.35 4.68
CA ALA A 408 11.19 1.51 5.23
C ALA A 408 11.94 2.67 4.56
N ASP A 409 12.71 3.41 5.34
CA ASP A 409 13.62 4.44 4.85
C ASP A 409 14.96 3.84 4.40
N ARG A 410 15.88 4.72 3.95
CA ARG A 410 17.23 4.33 3.51
C ARG A 410 17.97 3.43 4.52
N ASN A 411 17.91 3.77 5.80
CA ASN A 411 18.65 3.07 6.84
C ASN A 411 17.97 1.74 7.19
N GLU A 412 16.65 1.72 7.20
CA GLU A 412 15.84 0.53 7.46
C GLU A 412 15.97 -0.48 6.30
N LEU A 413 15.95 -0.02 5.02
CA LEU A 413 16.22 -0.86 3.84
C LEU A 413 17.61 -1.48 3.90
N ARG A 414 18.64 -0.68 4.21
CA ARG A 414 20.01 -1.19 4.40
C ARG A 414 20.08 -2.21 5.54
N SER A 415 19.43 -1.94 6.65
CA SER A 415 19.36 -2.86 7.79
C SER A 415 18.67 -4.17 7.41
N TRP A 416 17.59 -4.10 6.64
CA TRP A 416 16.86 -5.27 6.15
C TRP A 416 17.77 -6.16 5.28
N VAL A 417 18.51 -5.57 4.32
CA VAL A 417 19.48 -6.29 3.48
C VAL A 417 20.55 -6.98 4.33
N ARG A 418 21.12 -6.29 5.32
CA ARG A 418 22.13 -6.87 6.24
C ARG A 418 21.58 -8.03 7.06
N ARG A 419 20.32 -7.95 7.48
CA ARG A 419 19.67 -9.00 8.29
C ARG A 419 19.37 -10.30 7.51
N ILE A 420 19.45 -10.29 6.18
CA ILE A 420 19.48 -11.53 5.37
C ILE A 420 20.63 -12.43 5.84
N GLY A 421 21.75 -11.85 6.28
CA GLY A 421 22.84 -12.60 6.95
C GLY A 421 23.57 -13.62 6.05
N GLY A 422 23.51 -13.45 4.73
CA GLY A 422 24.18 -14.30 3.75
C GLY A 422 24.48 -13.52 2.46
N PRO A 423 25.33 -14.08 1.57
CA PRO A 423 25.62 -13.44 0.30
C PRO A 423 24.38 -13.35 -0.58
N ILE A 424 24.22 -12.23 -1.25
CA ILE A 424 23.25 -12.00 -2.31
C ILE A 424 24.02 -11.95 -3.62
N ARG A 425 23.72 -12.84 -4.57
CA ARG A 425 24.47 -12.93 -5.83
C ARG A 425 24.02 -11.89 -6.84
N ARG A 426 22.72 -11.67 -6.94
CA ARG A 426 22.10 -10.72 -7.88
C ARG A 426 20.92 -10.02 -7.20
N ALA A 427 20.73 -8.73 -7.50
CA ALA A 427 19.58 -7.99 -7.02
C ALA A 427 18.92 -7.15 -8.13
N PHE A 428 17.60 -7.01 -8.04
CA PHE A 428 16.76 -6.16 -8.88
C PHE A 428 16.07 -5.11 -8.02
N CYS A 429 16.35 -3.83 -8.29
CA CYS A 429 15.69 -2.71 -7.63
C CYS A 429 14.38 -2.40 -8.37
N VAL A 430 13.25 -2.49 -7.67
CA VAL A 430 11.91 -2.24 -8.20
C VAL A 430 11.16 -1.29 -7.28
N HIS A 431 9.94 -0.91 -7.64
CA HIS A 431 9.02 -0.17 -6.80
C HIS A 431 9.64 1.12 -6.23
N GLY A 432 10.02 2.04 -7.13
CA GLY A 432 10.64 3.33 -6.76
C GLY A 432 10.66 4.31 -7.93
N GLU A 433 10.74 5.58 -7.62
CA GLU A 433 11.08 6.64 -8.57
C GLU A 433 12.55 6.51 -8.98
N GLU A 434 12.96 7.12 -10.09
CA GLU A 434 14.29 6.94 -10.69
C GLU A 434 15.44 7.22 -9.69
N SER A 435 15.32 8.29 -8.90
CA SER A 435 16.31 8.64 -7.88
C SER A 435 16.39 7.61 -6.74
N ALA A 436 15.24 7.08 -6.31
CA ALA A 436 15.16 6.08 -5.26
C ALA A 436 15.73 4.72 -5.73
N LEU A 437 15.42 4.31 -6.97
CA LEU A 437 16.00 3.11 -7.57
C LEU A 437 17.52 3.19 -7.68
N ALA A 438 18.05 4.34 -8.11
CA ALA A 438 19.49 4.57 -8.15
C ALA A 438 20.12 4.50 -6.74
N ALA A 439 19.48 5.11 -5.74
CA ALA A 439 19.94 5.07 -4.35
C ALA A 439 19.94 3.65 -3.79
N MET A 440 18.91 2.83 -4.08
CA MET A 440 18.84 1.44 -3.66
C MET A 440 19.95 0.61 -4.31
N ALA A 441 20.22 0.83 -5.59
CA ALA A 441 21.32 0.16 -6.28
C ALA A 441 22.67 0.46 -5.63
N GLU A 442 22.93 1.69 -5.20
CA GLU A 442 24.13 2.06 -4.47
C GLU A 442 24.19 1.43 -3.06
N ILE A 443 23.06 1.34 -2.36
CA ILE A 443 22.99 0.62 -1.09
C ILE A 443 23.42 -0.84 -1.30
N LEU A 444 22.84 -1.55 -2.25
CA LEU A 444 23.14 -2.96 -2.52
C LEU A 444 24.61 -3.19 -2.89
N LYS A 445 25.17 -2.35 -3.76
CA LYS A 445 26.61 -2.40 -4.11
C LYS A 445 27.48 -2.18 -2.88
N SER A 446 27.13 -1.24 -2.02
CA SER A 446 27.87 -0.96 -0.78
C SER A 446 27.79 -2.10 0.23
N GLU A 447 26.72 -2.90 0.21
CA GLU A 447 26.55 -4.11 1.01
C GLU A 447 27.17 -5.38 0.34
N GLY A 448 27.90 -5.20 -0.78
CA GLY A 448 28.66 -6.27 -1.42
C GLY A 448 27.91 -7.13 -2.41
N VAL A 449 26.74 -6.68 -2.90
CA VAL A 449 26.00 -7.39 -3.96
C VAL A 449 26.71 -7.16 -5.29
N PRO A 450 27.24 -8.23 -5.96
CA PRO A 450 28.10 -8.07 -7.13
C PRO A 450 27.32 -7.68 -8.40
N GLU A 451 26.06 -8.08 -8.51
CA GLU A 451 25.23 -7.85 -9.70
C GLU A 451 23.92 -7.16 -9.30
N VAL A 452 23.76 -5.87 -9.67
CA VAL A 452 22.61 -5.05 -9.32
C VAL A 452 22.02 -4.45 -10.58
N HIS A 453 20.71 -4.65 -10.78
CA HIS A 453 19.95 -4.18 -11.92
C HIS A 453 18.79 -3.29 -11.50
N VAL A 454 18.45 -2.34 -12.36
CA VAL A 454 17.19 -1.57 -12.33
C VAL A 454 16.41 -1.94 -13.59
N PRO A 455 15.48 -2.90 -13.50
CA PRO A 455 14.78 -3.41 -14.68
C PRO A 455 13.82 -2.39 -15.24
N ARG A 456 13.59 -2.49 -16.57
CA ARG A 456 12.56 -1.74 -17.27
C ARG A 456 11.31 -2.58 -17.49
N HIS A 457 10.19 -1.92 -17.75
CA HIS A 457 8.95 -2.60 -18.09
C HIS A 457 9.14 -3.56 -19.26
N GLY A 458 8.73 -4.82 -19.11
CA GLY A 458 8.87 -5.89 -20.11
C GLY A 458 10.26 -6.53 -20.20
N GLU A 459 11.24 -6.05 -19.41
CA GLU A 459 12.59 -6.61 -19.43
C GLU A 459 12.65 -7.98 -18.74
N SER A 460 13.46 -8.88 -19.31
CA SER A 460 13.58 -10.26 -18.83
C SER A 460 15.05 -10.61 -18.55
N PHE A 461 15.24 -11.45 -17.53
CA PHE A 461 16.58 -11.93 -17.13
C PHE A 461 16.56 -13.43 -16.90
N ASP A 462 17.57 -14.11 -17.42
CA ASP A 462 17.82 -15.50 -17.07
C ASP A 462 18.45 -15.56 -15.67
N LEU A 463 17.95 -16.44 -14.83
CA LEU A 463 18.35 -16.54 -13.43
C LEU A 463 19.45 -17.60 -13.18
N VAL A 464 19.61 -18.54 -14.10
CA VAL A 464 20.57 -19.67 -14.01
C VAL A 464 21.35 -19.77 -15.31
#